data_f2484f14c1f079bd7717c6acda1b449f
#
_entry.id   f2484f14c1f079bd7717c6acda1b449f
#
_cell.length_a   1.000
_cell.length_b   1.000
_cell.length_c   1.000
_cell.angle_alpha   90.00
_cell.angle_beta   90.00
_cell.angle_gamma   90.00
#
_symmetry.space_group_name_H-M   'P 1'
#
loop_
_entity.id
_entity.type
_entity.pdbx_description
1 polymer ?
#
loop_
_entity_poly.entity_id
_entity_poly.type
_entity_poly.pdbx_seq_one_letter_code
_entity_poly.pdbx_strand_id
1 'polypeptide(L)'
;MKKIDPFGKDAPLVDMTVFPSWIVFEDDALLILNKPGWLVCHPSKDGPLSSLVGAVRTYTKLDKLHLVARLDRETSGLVIIAKRPSVARKFQMAIQERKVEKEYLAILEGALEKGIEVNQSIAHRPNGLVKIKNHVSDDRTAKSAVTVFEPLLTDEAYTLARVFPETGRKHQIRVHAEWLGYPVVGDKIYGKDESLYIEFIEKGWTDRLNENLAMKRQALHCYKYHFHFADGPVTFEAPLAEDMDTFCQKNFKEDFSLSI
;
A
#
# COMPACT_ATOMS: atom_id res chain seq x y z
N MET A 1 -15.74 -10.23 -23.96
CA MET A 1 -14.45 -10.53 -23.31
C MET A 1 -14.72 -10.85 -21.85
N LYS A 2 -14.21 -11.98 -21.30
CA LYS A 2 -14.24 -12.23 -19.86
C LYS A 2 -13.41 -11.12 -19.18
N LYS A 3 -14.02 -10.40 -18.25
CA LYS A 3 -13.32 -9.38 -17.45
C LYS A 3 -12.27 -10.13 -16.61
N ILE A 4 -10.99 -9.95 -16.92
CA ILE A 4 -9.88 -10.57 -16.16
C ILE A 4 -9.91 -9.97 -14.76
N ASP A 5 -9.95 -10.82 -13.72
CA ASP A 5 -9.88 -10.35 -12.32
C ASP A 5 -8.45 -9.84 -12.03
N PRO A 6 -8.24 -8.55 -11.74
CA PRO A 6 -6.92 -8.00 -11.52
C PRO A 6 -6.21 -8.58 -10.29
N PHE A 7 -6.95 -9.20 -9.38
CA PHE A 7 -6.41 -9.89 -8.21
C PHE A 7 -6.23 -11.40 -8.44
N GLY A 8 -6.49 -11.88 -9.66
CA GLY A 8 -6.26 -13.27 -10.04
C GLY A 8 -4.80 -13.58 -10.36
N LYS A 9 -4.56 -14.83 -10.74
CA LYS A 9 -3.24 -15.35 -11.17
C LYS A 9 -2.74 -14.63 -12.43
N ASP A 10 -3.67 -14.30 -13.31
CA ASP A 10 -3.39 -13.66 -14.61
C ASP A 10 -3.80 -12.18 -14.54
N ALA A 11 -3.10 -11.40 -13.72
CA ALA A 11 -3.33 -9.97 -13.61
C ALA A 11 -3.22 -9.29 -14.99
N PRO A 12 -4.12 -8.33 -15.32
CA PRO A 12 -4.10 -7.66 -16.61
C PRO A 12 -2.84 -6.83 -16.80
N LEU A 13 -2.47 -6.60 -18.04
CA LEU A 13 -1.50 -5.57 -18.38
C LEU A 13 -2.11 -4.19 -18.18
N VAL A 14 -1.27 -3.19 -17.93
CA VAL A 14 -1.71 -1.79 -17.80
C VAL A 14 -2.32 -1.33 -19.13
N ASP A 15 -3.57 -0.88 -19.08
CA ASP A 15 -4.20 -0.19 -20.20
C ASP A 15 -3.69 1.24 -20.25
N MET A 16 -2.93 1.56 -21.30
CA MET A 16 -2.33 2.89 -21.49
C MET A 16 -3.37 3.98 -21.78
N THR A 17 -4.61 3.64 -22.11
CA THR A 17 -5.71 4.62 -22.25
C THR A 17 -6.22 5.09 -20.89
N VAL A 18 -6.14 4.23 -19.87
CA VAL A 18 -6.53 4.54 -18.49
C VAL A 18 -5.36 5.11 -17.68
N PHE A 19 -4.12 4.77 -18.03
CA PHE A 19 -2.92 5.16 -17.27
C PHE A 19 -2.85 6.67 -16.93
N PRO A 20 -3.19 7.63 -17.82
CA PRO A 20 -3.15 9.05 -17.50
C PRO A 20 -4.06 9.45 -16.32
N SER A 21 -5.16 8.73 -16.08
CA SER A 21 -6.06 9.00 -14.96
C SER A 21 -5.44 8.72 -13.58
N TRP A 22 -4.32 8.00 -13.54
CA TRP A 22 -3.57 7.73 -12.31
C TRP A 22 -2.59 8.83 -11.94
N ILE A 23 -2.34 9.80 -12.86
CA ILE A 23 -1.37 10.87 -12.65
C ILE A 23 -1.95 11.90 -11.68
N VAL A 24 -1.30 12.06 -10.53
CA VAL A 24 -1.62 13.05 -9.51
C VAL A 24 -0.87 14.36 -9.78
N PHE A 25 0.40 14.24 -10.20
CA PHE A 25 1.24 15.37 -10.52
C PHE A 25 2.31 14.97 -11.54
N GLU A 26 2.62 15.85 -12.49
CA GLU A 26 3.71 15.66 -13.43
C GLU A 26 4.38 17.00 -13.76
N ASP A 27 5.73 17.00 -13.74
CA ASP A 27 6.59 18.05 -14.29
C ASP A 27 7.81 17.45 -15.00
N ASP A 28 8.79 18.27 -15.34
CA ASP A 28 10.04 17.81 -15.99
C ASP A 28 10.93 16.94 -15.11
N ALA A 29 10.69 16.90 -13.81
CA ALA A 29 11.53 16.24 -12.81
C ALA A 29 10.86 15.06 -12.12
N LEU A 30 9.53 15.11 -11.96
CA LEU A 30 8.73 14.17 -11.18
C LEU A 30 7.50 13.67 -11.95
N LEU A 31 7.07 12.47 -11.59
CA LEU A 31 5.76 11.92 -11.91
C LEU A 31 5.23 11.25 -10.64
N ILE A 32 4.10 11.72 -10.14
CA ILE A 32 3.42 11.19 -8.96
C ILE A 32 2.14 10.48 -9.42
N LEU A 33 1.96 9.26 -8.98
CA LEU A 33 0.87 8.40 -9.42
C LEU A 33 0.04 7.90 -8.26
N ASN A 34 -1.28 7.83 -8.43
CA ASN A 34 -2.18 7.04 -7.61
C ASN A 34 -2.22 5.60 -8.17
N LYS A 35 -1.35 4.74 -7.64
CA LYS A 35 -1.19 3.36 -8.10
C LYS A 35 -2.42 2.51 -7.73
N PRO A 36 -3.02 1.75 -8.65
CA PRO A 36 -4.07 0.80 -8.31
C PRO A 36 -3.54 -0.36 -7.45
N GLY A 37 -4.42 -0.92 -6.60
CA GLY A 37 -4.07 -1.95 -5.60
C GLY A 37 -3.83 -3.36 -6.15
N TRP A 38 -3.61 -3.54 -7.45
CA TRP A 38 -3.29 -4.83 -8.05
C TRP A 38 -1.93 -4.84 -8.77
N LEU A 39 -1.36 -3.67 -9.03
CA LEU A 39 -0.18 -3.50 -9.87
C LEU A 39 1.12 -3.47 -9.03
N VAL A 40 2.11 -4.24 -9.43
CA VAL A 40 3.46 -4.17 -8.84
C VAL A 40 4.20 -2.90 -9.27
N CYS A 41 5.06 -2.36 -8.40
CA CYS A 41 5.88 -1.21 -8.74
C CYS A 41 7.03 -1.56 -9.70
N HIS A 42 7.72 -2.67 -9.45
CA HIS A 42 8.91 -3.08 -10.23
C HIS A 42 8.55 -3.89 -11.47
N PRO A 43 9.41 -3.87 -12.51
CA PRO A 43 9.26 -4.74 -13.67
C PRO A 43 9.07 -6.19 -13.28
N SER A 44 8.12 -6.86 -13.93
CA SER A 44 7.88 -8.30 -13.82
C SER A 44 8.34 -9.01 -15.09
N LYS A 45 8.29 -10.35 -15.07
CA LYS A 45 8.66 -11.19 -16.22
C LYS A 45 7.65 -11.09 -17.38
N ASP A 46 6.45 -10.56 -17.12
CA ASP A 46 5.33 -10.55 -18.07
C ASP A 46 5.30 -9.31 -18.97
N GLY A 47 6.45 -8.65 -19.13
CA GLY A 47 6.64 -7.51 -20.01
C GLY A 47 6.47 -6.13 -19.33
N PRO A 48 6.71 -5.04 -20.08
CA PRO A 48 6.76 -3.69 -19.50
C PRO A 48 5.43 -3.26 -18.88
N LEU A 49 4.30 -3.57 -19.49
CA LEU A 49 2.98 -3.15 -19.00
C LEU A 49 2.44 -4.00 -17.84
N SER A 50 3.22 -4.97 -17.34
CA SER A 50 2.90 -5.74 -16.15
C SER A 50 3.35 -5.05 -14.84
N SER A 51 3.92 -3.85 -14.91
CA SER A 51 4.41 -3.08 -13.77
C SER A 51 4.24 -1.59 -13.93
N LEU A 52 4.17 -0.86 -12.82
CA LEU A 52 4.05 0.58 -12.81
C LEU A 52 5.23 1.26 -13.50
N VAL A 53 6.48 0.88 -13.16
CA VAL A 53 7.69 1.47 -13.79
C VAL A 53 7.73 1.19 -15.29
N GLY A 54 7.30 0.01 -15.72
CA GLY A 54 7.20 -0.31 -17.15
C GLY A 54 6.17 0.55 -17.88
N ALA A 55 4.98 0.74 -17.30
CA ALA A 55 3.95 1.64 -17.85
C ALA A 55 4.45 3.09 -17.92
N VAL A 56 5.14 3.57 -16.87
CA VAL A 56 5.73 4.92 -16.87
C VAL A 56 6.79 5.07 -17.95
N ARG A 57 7.64 4.08 -18.19
CA ARG A 57 8.60 4.10 -19.32
C ARG A 57 7.89 4.20 -20.66
N THR A 58 6.81 3.44 -20.83
CA THR A 58 6.00 3.48 -22.05
C THR A 58 5.34 4.84 -22.24
N TYR A 59 4.87 5.46 -21.18
CA TYR A 59 4.25 6.78 -21.20
C TYR A 59 5.24 7.89 -21.47
N THR A 60 6.32 7.98 -20.68
CA THR A 60 7.29 9.08 -20.72
C THR A 60 8.32 8.96 -21.85
N LYS A 61 8.47 7.76 -22.43
CA LYS A 61 9.56 7.42 -23.36
C LYS A 61 10.97 7.55 -22.76
N LEU A 62 11.09 7.53 -21.43
CA LEU A 62 12.36 7.63 -20.72
C LEU A 62 12.84 6.23 -20.32
N ASP A 63 14.08 5.87 -20.67
CA ASP A 63 14.67 4.58 -20.29
C ASP A 63 15.04 4.51 -18.81
N LYS A 64 15.53 5.64 -18.26
CA LYS A 64 15.98 5.75 -16.87
C LYS A 64 14.98 6.49 -16.01
N LEU A 65 14.38 5.79 -15.08
CA LEU A 65 13.44 6.29 -14.09
C LEU A 65 13.86 5.84 -12.72
N HIS A 66 13.59 6.65 -11.71
CA HIS A 66 14.01 6.41 -10.33
C HIS A 66 12.80 6.36 -9.41
N LEU A 67 12.50 5.16 -8.94
CA LEU A 67 11.45 4.95 -7.95
C LEU A 67 11.96 5.43 -6.57
N VAL A 68 11.29 6.43 -6.00
CA VAL A 68 11.69 7.03 -4.72
C VAL A 68 11.36 6.11 -3.55
N ALA A 69 10.14 5.58 -3.53
CA ALA A 69 9.67 4.60 -2.56
C ALA A 69 8.74 3.59 -3.25
N ARG A 70 8.54 2.45 -2.63
CA ARG A 70 7.71 1.38 -3.19
C ARG A 70 6.49 1.13 -2.33
N LEU A 71 5.41 0.72 -2.98
CA LEU A 71 4.27 0.09 -2.33
C LEU A 71 4.26 -1.41 -2.62
N ASP A 72 3.62 -2.18 -1.75
CA ASP A 72 3.29 -3.57 -2.02
C ASP A 72 2.35 -3.66 -3.23
N ARG A 73 2.28 -4.84 -3.87
CA ARG A 73 1.41 -5.07 -5.03
C ARG A 73 -0.02 -4.62 -4.74
N GLU A 74 -0.57 -5.07 -3.61
CA GLU A 74 -1.97 -4.86 -3.23
C GLU A 74 -2.22 -3.56 -2.44
N THR A 75 -1.19 -2.77 -2.15
CA THR A 75 -1.34 -1.42 -1.60
C THR A 75 -1.57 -0.43 -2.73
N SER A 76 -2.63 0.36 -2.65
CA SER A 76 -2.92 1.47 -3.58
C SER A 76 -2.34 2.80 -3.10
N GLY A 77 -2.41 3.84 -3.94
CA GLY A 77 -2.06 5.20 -3.57
C GLY A 77 -0.73 5.70 -4.10
N LEU A 78 -0.18 6.71 -3.46
CA LEU A 78 0.92 7.51 -3.96
C LEU A 78 2.21 6.72 -4.20
N VAL A 79 2.70 6.81 -5.44
CA VAL A 79 4.05 6.37 -5.82
C VAL A 79 4.76 7.53 -6.50
N ILE A 80 5.98 7.83 -6.02
CA ILE A 80 6.81 8.92 -6.52
C ILE A 80 7.88 8.35 -7.44
N ILE A 81 7.90 8.81 -8.67
CA ILE A 81 8.91 8.46 -9.68
C ILE A 81 9.63 9.74 -10.11
N ALA A 82 10.94 9.78 -9.91
CA ALA A 82 11.78 10.88 -10.37
C ALA A 82 12.32 10.57 -11.77
N LYS A 83 12.26 11.57 -12.65
CA LYS A 83 12.78 11.54 -14.02
C LYS A 83 14.28 11.83 -14.06
N ARG A 84 14.86 12.41 -12.98
CA ARG A 84 16.27 12.78 -12.83
C ARG A 84 16.89 12.18 -11.57
N PRO A 85 18.16 11.68 -11.63
CA PRO A 85 18.82 11.08 -10.45
C PRO A 85 18.96 12.03 -9.26
N SER A 86 19.25 13.31 -9.51
CA SER A 86 19.39 14.33 -8.45
C SER A 86 18.09 14.54 -7.67
N VAL A 87 16.96 14.53 -8.37
CA VAL A 87 15.63 14.66 -7.75
C VAL A 87 15.29 13.40 -6.95
N ALA A 88 15.55 12.21 -7.50
CA ALA A 88 15.39 10.97 -6.76
C ALA A 88 16.17 10.99 -5.45
N ARG A 89 17.45 11.43 -5.51
CA ARG A 89 18.30 11.55 -4.33
C ARG A 89 17.73 12.54 -3.30
N LYS A 90 17.24 13.71 -3.73
CA LYS A 90 16.61 14.71 -2.83
C LYS A 90 15.48 14.08 -2.03
N PHE A 91 14.54 13.40 -2.69
CA PHE A 91 13.39 12.77 -2.04
C PHE A 91 13.78 11.55 -1.19
N GLN A 92 14.71 10.71 -1.65
CA GLN A 92 15.20 9.56 -0.89
C GLN A 92 15.94 9.97 0.37
N MET A 93 16.76 11.04 0.31
CA MET A 93 17.41 11.60 1.50
C MET A 93 16.39 12.17 2.48
N ALA A 94 15.36 12.88 2.02
CA ALA A 94 14.31 13.38 2.90
C ALA A 94 13.59 12.22 3.63
N ILE A 95 13.33 11.09 2.94
CA ILE A 95 12.78 9.89 3.59
C ILE A 95 13.76 9.30 4.62
N GLN A 96 15.04 9.22 4.27
CA GLN A 96 16.07 8.67 5.16
C GLN A 96 16.29 9.53 6.41
N GLU A 97 16.23 10.85 6.25
CA GLU A 97 16.40 11.85 7.31
C GLU A 97 15.11 12.12 8.11
N ARG A 98 14.01 11.38 7.80
CA ARG A 98 12.69 11.56 8.42
C ARG A 98 12.11 12.98 8.25
N LYS A 99 12.45 13.65 7.15
CA LYS A 99 11.89 14.93 6.71
C LYS A 99 10.65 14.75 5.83
N VAL A 100 9.89 13.70 6.09
CA VAL A 100 8.64 13.38 5.40
C VAL A 100 7.64 12.74 6.35
N GLU A 101 6.45 13.28 6.37
CA GLU A 101 5.29 12.64 6.97
C GLU A 101 4.58 11.81 5.91
N LYS A 102 4.30 10.55 6.25
CA LYS A 102 3.59 9.60 5.40
C LYS A 102 2.29 9.23 6.07
N GLU A 103 1.21 9.48 5.41
CA GLU A 103 -0.11 9.08 5.88
C GLU A 103 -0.70 8.02 4.98
N TYR A 104 -1.17 6.95 5.59
CA TYR A 104 -1.91 5.87 4.94
C TYR A 104 -3.33 5.84 5.49
N LEU A 105 -4.25 5.38 4.68
CA LEU A 105 -5.58 4.97 5.10
C LEU A 105 -5.62 3.45 5.09
N ALA A 106 -6.08 2.87 6.19
CA ALA A 106 -6.24 1.43 6.34
C ALA A 106 -7.62 1.10 6.89
N ILE A 107 -8.25 0.06 6.35
CA ILE A 107 -9.43 -0.53 6.97
C ILE A 107 -8.94 -1.75 7.76
N LEU A 108 -9.19 -1.75 9.05
CA LEU A 108 -8.77 -2.78 10.01
C LEU A 108 -9.97 -3.66 10.38
N GLU A 109 -9.74 -4.93 10.66
CA GLU A 109 -10.75 -5.80 11.26
C GLU A 109 -10.88 -5.49 12.76
N GLY A 110 -12.11 -5.32 13.25
CA GLY A 110 -12.42 -5.04 14.64
C GLY A 110 -12.46 -3.56 15.00
N ALA A 111 -12.91 -3.28 16.22
CA ALA A 111 -13.15 -1.94 16.75
C ALA A 111 -11.89 -1.40 17.46
N LEU A 112 -11.08 -0.63 16.79
CA LEU A 112 -9.98 0.14 17.39
C LEU A 112 -10.54 1.47 17.90
N GLU A 113 -10.84 1.56 19.18
CA GLU A 113 -11.52 2.73 19.78
C GLU A 113 -10.61 3.93 20.02
N LYS A 114 -9.30 3.72 20.15
CA LYS A 114 -8.34 4.77 20.51
C LYS A 114 -7.09 4.67 19.66
N GLY A 115 -6.48 5.83 19.42
CA GLY A 115 -5.16 5.90 18.79
C GLY A 115 -4.10 5.12 19.58
N ILE A 116 -3.22 4.44 18.86
CA ILE A 116 -2.16 3.63 19.45
C ILE A 116 -0.86 3.75 18.65
N GLU A 117 0.24 3.90 19.37
CA GLU A 117 1.59 3.79 18.83
C GLU A 117 2.11 2.36 19.02
N VAL A 118 2.59 1.76 17.95
CA VAL A 118 3.28 0.46 17.96
C VAL A 118 4.76 0.71 17.71
N ASN A 119 5.57 0.55 18.75
CA ASN A 119 7.03 0.63 18.67
C ASN A 119 7.59 -0.79 18.85
N GLN A 120 7.54 -1.60 17.80
CA GLN A 120 7.95 -2.99 17.81
C GLN A 120 8.86 -3.31 16.62
N SER A 121 10.00 -3.95 16.91
CA SER A 121 10.95 -4.34 15.87
C SER A 121 10.41 -5.45 14.99
N ILE A 122 10.76 -5.44 13.70
CA ILE A 122 10.27 -6.37 12.70
C ILE A 122 11.43 -7.20 12.13
N ALA A 123 11.25 -8.52 12.10
CA ALA A 123 12.14 -9.48 11.46
C ALA A 123 11.42 -10.30 10.39
N HIS A 124 12.21 -10.96 9.56
CA HIS A 124 11.71 -11.98 8.64
C HIS A 124 11.34 -13.26 9.41
N ARG A 125 10.22 -13.91 9.06
CA ARG A 125 9.78 -15.19 9.65
C ARG A 125 10.27 -16.37 8.79
N PRO A 126 11.41 -17.00 9.11
CA PRO A 126 12.05 -17.96 8.20
C PRO A 126 11.29 -19.27 8.05
N ASN A 127 10.61 -19.73 9.09
CA ASN A 127 9.99 -21.07 9.17
C ASN A 127 8.45 -21.03 9.04
N GLY A 128 7.89 -19.96 8.45
CA GLY A 128 6.44 -19.86 8.25
C GLY A 128 5.97 -20.50 6.94
N LEU A 129 4.68 -20.79 6.85
CA LEU A 129 4.02 -21.26 5.63
C LEU A 129 4.23 -20.25 4.47
N VAL A 130 4.12 -18.97 4.76
CA VAL A 130 4.33 -17.88 3.81
C VAL A 130 5.75 -17.31 3.97
N LYS A 131 6.65 -17.71 3.09
CA LYS A 131 8.09 -17.34 3.16
C LYS A 131 8.37 -15.83 3.12
N ILE A 132 7.48 -15.01 2.57
CA ILE A 132 7.67 -13.55 2.49
C ILE A 132 7.14 -12.81 3.71
N LYS A 133 6.50 -13.50 4.66
CA LYS A 133 5.90 -12.93 5.86
C LYS A 133 6.99 -12.46 6.84
N ASN A 134 6.79 -11.28 7.40
CA ASN A 134 7.54 -10.75 8.52
C ASN A 134 6.73 -10.89 9.82
N HIS A 135 7.35 -10.64 10.97
CA HIS A 135 6.67 -10.65 12.26
C HIS A 135 7.36 -9.68 13.22
N VAL A 136 6.67 -9.30 14.28
CA VAL A 136 7.28 -8.61 15.42
C VAL A 136 8.24 -9.57 16.12
N SER A 137 9.46 -9.12 16.40
CA SER A 137 10.51 -9.94 17.00
C SER A 137 11.53 -9.09 17.73
N ASP A 138 12.09 -9.63 18.81
CA ASP A 138 13.21 -9.08 19.54
C ASP A 138 14.57 -9.67 19.11
N ASP A 139 14.59 -10.46 18.05
CA ASP A 139 15.80 -11.07 17.51
C ASP A 139 16.83 -10.02 17.11
N ARG A 140 18.13 -10.37 17.17
CA ARG A 140 19.23 -9.48 16.76
C ARG A 140 19.15 -9.00 15.30
N THR A 141 18.40 -9.69 14.44
CA THR A 141 18.17 -9.34 13.04
C THR A 141 16.98 -8.41 12.85
N ALA A 142 16.15 -8.23 13.88
CA ALA A 142 14.98 -7.37 13.85
C ALA A 142 15.37 -5.90 13.70
N LYS A 143 14.59 -5.17 12.93
CA LYS A 143 14.81 -3.77 12.64
C LYS A 143 13.75 -2.93 13.32
N SER A 144 14.16 -1.93 14.07
CA SER A 144 13.26 -0.96 14.72
C SER A 144 12.22 -0.44 13.75
N ALA A 145 10.97 -0.44 14.19
CA ALA A 145 9.83 0.05 13.43
C ALA A 145 8.83 0.72 14.36
N VAL A 146 8.30 1.87 13.94
CA VAL A 146 7.29 2.64 14.68
C VAL A 146 6.16 2.98 13.75
N THR A 147 4.91 2.73 14.19
CA THR A 147 3.68 3.04 13.46
C THR A 147 2.62 3.56 14.42
N VAL A 148 2.03 4.70 14.09
CA VAL A 148 0.88 5.23 14.82
C VAL A 148 -0.38 4.89 14.03
N PHE A 149 -1.41 4.40 14.73
CA PHE A 149 -2.75 4.17 14.20
C PHE A 149 -3.73 5.10 14.89
N GLU A 150 -4.50 5.86 14.12
CA GLU A 150 -5.51 6.80 14.60
C GLU A 150 -6.85 6.45 13.97
N PRO A 151 -7.85 5.95 14.75
CA PRO A 151 -9.15 5.65 14.20
C PRO A 151 -9.86 6.91 13.72
N LEU A 152 -10.45 6.85 12.53
CA LEU A 152 -11.31 7.89 11.96
C LEU A 152 -12.78 7.53 12.13
N LEU A 153 -13.13 6.30 11.76
CA LEU A 153 -14.46 5.73 11.89
C LEU A 153 -14.31 4.32 12.46
N THR A 154 -15.16 3.98 13.40
CA THR A 154 -15.14 2.68 14.06
C THR A 154 -16.55 2.16 14.22
N ASP A 155 -16.78 0.90 13.87
CA ASP A 155 -17.95 0.14 14.25
C ASP A 155 -17.56 -1.18 14.93
N GLU A 156 -18.51 -2.07 15.21
CA GLU A 156 -18.24 -3.34 15.89
C GLU A 156 -17.32 -4.28 15.09
N ALA A 157 -17.32 -4.18 13.75
CA ALA A 157 -16.64 -5.10 12.85
C ALA A 157 -15.35 -4.52 12.24
N TYR A 158 -15.31 -3.21 12.02
CA TYR A 158 -14.24 -2.56 11.26
C TYR A 158 -13.85 -1.20 11.82
N THR A 159 -12.62 -0.80 11.53
CA THR A 159 -12.12 0.56 11.77
C THR A 159 -11.47 1.10 10.51
N LEU A 160 -11.90 2.28 10.03
CA LEU A 160 -11.10 3.09 9.13
C LEU A 160 -10.11 3.90 9.96
N ALA A 161 -8.83 3.77 9.69
CA ALA A 161 -7.77 4.45 10.44
C ALA A 161 -6.84 5.25 9.52
N ARG A 162 -6.37 6.40 10.02
CA ARG A 162 -5.12 7.01 9.57
C ARG A 162 -3.95 6.25 10.17
N VAL A 163 -2.93 6.02 9.37
CA VAL A 163 -1.75 5.27 9.80
C VAL A 163 -0.48 6.01 9.40
N PHE A 164 0.37 6.28 10.39
CA PHE A 164 1.61 7.05 10.21
C PHE A 164 2.82 6.17 10.49
N PRO A 165 3.45 5.57 9.46
CA PRO A 165 4.68 4.81 9.65
C PRO A 165 5.88 5.76 9.68
N GLU A 166 6.54 5.91 10.84
CA GLU A 166 7.77 6.72 10.97
C GLU A 166 8.98 6.07 10.29
N THR A 167 8.95 4.75 10.16
CA THR A 167 9.95 3.96 9.47
C THR A 167 9.36 3.32 8.20
N GLY A 168 10.16 2.64 7.39
CA GLY A 168 9.70 2.03 6.13
C GLY A 168 10.13 0.57 6.00
N ARG A 169 9.80 -0.29 6.98
CA ARG A 169 10.12 -1.72 6.87
C ARG A 169 9.13 -2.41 5.96
N LYS A 170 9.59 -3.48 5.31
CA LYS A 170 8.73 -4.29 4.44
C LYS A 170 7.50 -4.78 5.22
N HIS A 171 6.30 -4.52 4.68
CA HIS A 171 5.00 -4.89 5.25
C HIS A 171 4.71 -4.26 6.63
N GLN A 172 5.40 -3.21 7.05
CA GLN A 172 5.40 -2.68 8.42
C GLN A 172 3.99 -2.46 8.99
N ILE A 173 3.15 -1.70 8.31
CA ILE A 173 1.77 -1.40 8.76
C ILE A 173 0.99 -2.70 8.99
N ARG A 174 1.09 -3.64 8.07
CA ARG A 174 0.38 -4.91 8.07
C ARG A 174 0.84 -5.82 9.22
N VAL A 175 2.16 -5.88 9.46
CA VAL A 175 2.75 -6.62 10.61
C VAL A 175 2.28 -6.04 11.93
N HIS A 176 2.31 -4.70 12.07
CA HIS A 176 1.90 -4.03 13.29
C HIS A 176 0.39 -4.15 13.53
N ALA A 177 -0.42 -4.08 12.48
CA ALA A 177 -1.86 -4.28 12.56
C ALA A 177 -2.22 -5.73 13.01
N GLU A 178 -1.56 -6.75 12.44
CA GLU A 178 -1.69 -8.14 12.90
C GLU A 178 -1.28 -8.29 14.37
N TRP A 179 -0.15 -7.71 14.76
CA TRP A 179 0.37 -7.79 16.13
C TRP A 179 -0.56 -7.15 17.15
N LEU A 180 -1.24 -6.07 16.79
CA LEU A 180 -2.29 -5.43 17.60
C LEU A 180 -3.57 -6.25 17.73
N GLY A 181 -3.76 -7.26 16.89
CA GLY A 181 -5.01 -8.01 16.80
C GLY A 181 -6.08 -7.36 15.90
N TYR A 182 -5.72 -6.31 15.14
CA TYR A 182 -6.56 -5.60 14.18
C TYR A 182 -5.99 -5.70 12.77
N PRO A 183 -5.93 -6.89 12.14
CA PRO A 183 -5.32 -7.05 10.83
C PRO A 183 -6.02 -6.19 9.78
N VAL A 184 -5.28 -5.85 8.72
CA VAL A 184 -5.85 -5.10 7.59
C VAL A 184 -6.86 -5.97 6.85
N VAL A 185 -8.04 -5.46 6.61
CA VAL A 185 -9.11 -6.15 5.86
C VAL A 185 -8.61 -6.64 4.51
N GLY A 186 -8.92 -7.89 4.17
CA GLY A 186 -8.52 -8.51 2.90
C GLY A 186 -7.04 -8.89 2.78
N ASP A 187 -6.27 -8.80 3.87
CA ASP A 187 -4.87 -9.19 3.88
C ASP A 187 -4.70 -10.72 3.96
N LYS A 188 -4.29 -11.31 2.85
CA LYS A 188 -4.09 -12.76 2.71
C LYS A 188 -2.88 -13.30 3.50
N ILE A 189 -1.92 -12.43 3.85
CA ILE A 189 -0.67 -12.82 4.53
C ILE A 189 -0.77 -12.61 6.04
N TYR A 190 -1.35 -11.49 6.46
CA TYR A 190 -1.42 -11.04 7.85
C TYR A 190 -2.84 -11.09 8.43
N GLY A 191 -3.81 -11.60 7.67
CA GLY A 191 -5.15 -11.91 8.17
C GLY A 191 -5.18 -13.17 9.03
N LYS A 192 -6.38 -13.62 9.38
CA LYS A 192 -6.61 -14.75 10.30
C LYS A 192 -6.05 -16.10 9.81
N ASP A 193 -5.96 -16.30 8.50
CA ASP A 193 -5.52 -17.57 7.90
C ASP A 193 -4.55 -17.33 6.73
N GLU A 194 -3.26 -17.51 6.97
CA GLU A 194 -2.22 -17.34 5.94
C GLU A 194 -2.23 -18.42 4.85
N SER A 195 -2.98 -19.52 5.03
CA SER A 195 -3.16 -20.53 3.99
C SER A 195 -3.96 -19.98 2.80
N LEU A 196 -4.76 -18.92 3.00
CA LEU A 196 -5.47 -18.21 1.94
C LEU A 196 -4.48 -17.59 0.94
N TYR A 197 -3.31 -17.12 1.40
CA TYR A 197 -2.28 -16.62 0.49
C TYR A 197 -1.70 -17.74 -0.38
N ILE A 198 -1.45 -18.92 0.17
CA ILE A 198 -0.96 -20.08 -0.60
C ILE A 198 -1.98 -20.49 -1.64
N GLU A 199 -3.24 -20.60 -1.25
CA GLU A 199 -4.32 -20.94 -2.19
C GLU A 199 -4.43 -19.89 -3.31
N PHE A 200 -4.33 -18.60 -2.96
CA PHE A 200 -4.38 -17.53 -3.94
C PHE A 200 -3.24 -17.60 -4.98
N ILE A 201 -2.00 -17.88 -4.56
CA ILE A 201 -0.87 -17.97 -5.51
C ILE A 201 -0.91 -19.22 -6.38
N GLU A 202 -1.53 -20.32 -5.89
CA GLU A 202 -1.63 -21.59 -6.60
C GLU A 202 -2.83 -21.62 -7.55
N LYS A 203 -4.00 -21.16 -7.09
CA LYS A 203 -5.29 -21.33 -7.77
C LYS A 203 -5.92 -20.03 -8.27
N GLY A 204 -5.42 -18.86 -7.83
CA GLY A 204 -6.07 -17.58 -8.03
C GLY A 204 -7.21 -17.35 -7.04
N TRP A 205 -8.23 -16.57 -7.45
CA TRP A 205 -9.37 -16.26 -6.58
C TRP A 205 -10.37 -17.42 -6.57
N THR A 206 -10.60 -18.01 -5.40
CA THR A 206 -11.51 -19.16 -5.17
C THR A 206 -12.72 -18.77 -4.33
N ASP A 207 -13.74 -19.65 -4.26
CA ASP A 207 -14.91 -19.45 -3.40
C ASP A 207 -14.51 -19.34 -1.93
N ARG A 208 -13.55 -20.14 -1.48
CA ARG A 208 -13.02 -20.05 -0.10
C ARG A 208 -12.42 -18.69 0.21
N LEU A 209 -11.68 -18.08 -0.73
CA LEU A 209 -11.16 -16.71 -0.57
C LEU A 209 -12.31 -15.70 -0.49
N ASN A 210 -13.35 -15.88 -1.31
CA ASN A 210 -14.51 -15.00 -1.31
C ASN A 210 -15.34 -15.09 -0.03
N GLU A 211 -15.40 -16.26 0.60
CA GLU A 211 -16.10 -16.49 1.89
C GLU A 211 -15.33 -15.95 3.09
N ASN A 212 -13.99 -15.93 3.02
CA ASN A 212 -13.13 -15.60 4.17
C ASN A 212 -12.52 -14.19 4.13
N LEU A 213 -12.60 -13.49 2.99
CA LEU A 213 -12.02 -12.16 2.82
C LEU A 213 -13.10 -11.16 2.42
N ALA A 214 -13.28 -10.14 3.23
CA ALA A 214 -14.25 -9.08 2.97
C ALA A 214 -13.84 -8.17 1.80
N MET A 215 -12.55 -8.14 1.44
CA MET A 215 -12.03 -7.45 0.26
C MET A 215 -11.03 -8.34 -0.51
N LYS A 216 -10.92 -8.13 -1.82
CA LYS A 216 -10.03 -8.92 -2.70
C LYS A 216 -8.53 -8.61 -2.51
N ARG A 217 -8.21 -7.53 -1.84
CA ARG A 217 -6.86 -7.09 -1.53
C ARG A 217 -6.78 -6.50 -0.14
N GLN A 218 -5.58 -6.33 0.37
CA GLN A 218 -5.38 -5.57 1.59
C GLN A 218 -5.92 -4.14 1.44
N ALA A 219 -6.80 -3.73 2.34
CA ALA A 219 -7.42 -2.41 2.39
C ALA A 219 -6.43 -1.38 2.96
N LEU A 220 -5.36 -1.13 2.20
CA LEU A 220 -4.29 -0.20 2.55
C LEU A 220 -4.01 0.74 1.38
N HIS A 221 -3.96 2.03 1.66
CA HIS A 221 -3.81 3.10 0.69
C HIS A 221 -2.81 4.15 1.17
N CYS A 222 -1.78 4.43 0.38
CA CYS A 222 -0.84 5.51 0.65
C CYS A 222 -1.50 6.84 0.24
N TYR A 223 -2.08 7.52 1.22
CA TYR A 223 -2.93 8.69 1.00
C TYR A 223 -2.12 9.95 0.77
N LYS A 224 -1.10 10.23 1.64
CA LYS A 224 -0.41 11.52 1.64
C LYS A 224 1.08 11.38 1.91
N TYR A 225 1.86 12.19 1.20
CA TYR A 225 3.24 12.53 1.52
C TYR A 225 3.36 14.04 1.75
N HIS A 226 3.89 14.43 2.90
CA HIS A 226 4.25 15.82 3.20
C HIS A 226 5.74 15.92 3.48
N PHE A 227 6.50 16.54 2.57
CA PHE A 227 7.95 16.69 2.62
C PHE A 227 8.32 18.06 3.17
N HIS A 228 9.24 18.09 4.13
CA HIS A 228 9.82 19.31 4.70
C HIS A 228 11.18 19.63 4.06
N PHE A 229 11.16 20.22 2.87
CA PHE A 229 12.39 20.67 2.22
C PHE A 229 12.81 22.07 2.68
N ALA A 230 14.11 22.39 2.53
CA ALA A 230 14.64 23.71 2.91
C ALA A 230 14.08 24.85 2.03
N ASP A 231 13.71 24.55 0.80
CA ASP A 231 13.09 25.45 -0.17
C ASP A 231 11.55 25.54 -0.06
N GLY A 232 10.98 24.94 0.97
CA GLY A 232 9.55 24.95 1.31
C GLY A 232 8.94 23.54 1.34
N PRO A 233 7.81 23.38 2.05
CA PRO A 233 7.12 22.11 2.13
C PRO A 233 6.46 21.74 0.80
N VAL A 234 6.40 20.44 0.51
CA VAL A 234 5.71 19.91 -0.68
C VAL A 234 4.79 18.77 -0.26
N THR A 235 3.51 18.86 -0.65
CA THR A 235 2.49 17.86 -0.31
C THR A 235 1.94 17.22 -1.57
N PHE A 236 1.75 15.90 -1.52
CA PHE A 236 1.02 15.13 -2.53
C PHE A 236 -0.06 14.32 -1.82
N GLU A 237 -1.25 14.29 -2.39
CA GLU A 237 -2.39 13.53 -1.90
C GLU A 237 -2.99 12.71 -3.05
N ALA A 238 -3.45 11.50 -2.76
CA ALA A 238 -4.15 10.66 -3.72
C ALA A 238 -5.56 10.37 -3.20
N PRO A 239 -6.60 10.52 -4.03
CA PRO A 239 -7.95 10.15 -3.62
C PRO A 239 -8.00 8.66 -3.21
N LEU A 240 -8.85 8.34 -2.22
CA LEU A 240 -9.04 6.97 -1.76
C LEU A 240 -9.41 6.06 -2.94
N ALA A 241 -8.90 4.84 -2.92
CA ALA A 241 -9.21 3.88 -3.95
C ALA A 241 -10.68 3.47 -3.90
N GLU A 242 -11.34 3.39 -5.06
CA GLU A 242 -12.79 3.16 -5.22
C GLU A 242 -13.31 1.93 -4.45
N ASP A 243 -12.54 0.85 -4.41
CA ASP A 243 -12.91 -0.38 -3.69
C ASP A 243 -12.92 -0.17 -2.16
N MET A 244 -12.01 0.65 -1.63
CA MET A 244 -12.01 1.02 -0.21
C MET A 244 -13.12 2.02 0.11
N ASP A 245 -13.34 3.00 -0.77
CA ASP A 245 -14.44 3.96 -0.63
C ASP A 245 -15.80 3.25 -0.62
N THR A 246 -16.04 2.37 -1.59
CA THR A 246 -17.24 1.52 -1.65
C THR A 246 -17.41 0.67 -0.39
N PHE A 247 -16.31 0.10 0.13
CA PHE A 247 -16.35 -0.68 1.37
C PHE A 247 -16.75 0.20 2.56
N CYS A 248 -16.20 1.40 2.67
CA CYS A 248 -16.54 2.34 3.73
C CYS A 248 -18.01 2.78 3.68
N GLN A 249 -18.51 3.16 2.50
CA GLN A 249 -19.91 3.55 2.30
C GLN A 249 -20.89 2.43 2.68
N LYS A 250 -20.51 1.18 2.44
CA LYS A 250 -21.34 0.02 2.75
C LYS A 250 -21.39 -0.32 4.25
N ASN A 251 -20.26 -0.18 4.96
CA ASN A 251 -20.10 -0.73 6.29
C ASN A 251 -20.16 0.30 7.41
N PHE A 252 -19.80 1.57 7.16
CA PHE A 252 -19.93 2.63 8.15
C PHE A 252 -21.24 3.38 7.95
N LYS A 253 -21.98 3.61 9.03
CA LYS A 253 -23.34 4.19 9.03
C LYS A 253 -23.36 5.72 8.90
N GLU A 254 -22.25 6.39 9.15
CA GLU A 254 -22.13 7.83 9.02
C GLU A 254 -21.89 8.20 7.55
N ASP A 255 -22.43 9.36 7.12
CA ASP A 255 -22.14 9.93 5.80
C ASP A 255 -20.60 10.05 5.66
N PHE A 256 -20.02 9.03 5.02
CA PHE A 256 -18.62 8.99 4.72
C PHE A 256 -18.32 9.99 3.59
N SER A 257 -18.23 11.25 3.96
CA SER A 257 -17.47 12.22 3.19
C SER A 257 -16.12 12.35 3.85
N LEU A 258 -15.08 11.71 3.29
CA LEU A 258 -13.71 12.07 3.63
C LEU A 258 -13.54 13.56 3.27
N SER A 259 -14.01 14.45 4.15
CA SER A 259 -13.53 15.83 4.22
C SER A 259 -12.11 15.75 4.78
N ILE A 260 -11.19 15.26 3.92
CA ILE A 260 -9.79 15.17 4.22
C ILE A 260 -9.11 16.40 3.66
#